data_3005358b6ab582e9da13f0aa55cbf03f
#
_entry.id   3005358b6ab582e9da13f0aa55cbf03f
#
_cell.length_a   1.000
_cell.length_b   1.000
_cell.length_c   1.000
_cell.angle_alpha   90.00
_cell.angle_beta   90.00
_cell.angle_gamma   90.00
#
_symmetry.space_group_name_H-M   'P 1'
#
loop_
_entity.id
_entity.type
_entity.pdbx_description
1 polymer ?
#
loop_
_entity_poly.entity_id
_entity_poly.type
_entity_poly.pdbx_seq_one_letter_code
_entity_poly.pdbx_strand_id
1 'polypeptide(L)'
;FLKSVSDRIYVATKAGRQINPHVAEGYYDKALMESYVDQSLLNLNVETIDLLQMHCPPTEVYSSDNTFEMLDYLVSKGKIQNYGFSVQTVDEALECIKRPNTKSIQVIFNIFRQKPAEKLFKIAKEKKVAIIVRVPLASGLLTGKFNKDSSFAPDDHRNYNINGDAFDVGETFSGVNFNKALEAVDELKNILPEGITLSQLSLKWILMHDAVSIVIPGAKNKDH
;
A
#
# COMPACT_ATOMS: atom_id res chain seq x y z
N PHE A 1 3.80 -21.02 -10.33
CA PHE A 1 2.92 -21.10 -9.15
C PHE A 1 1.46 -20.87 -9.53
N LEU A 2 1.07 -19.73 -10.15
CA LEU A 2 -0.33 -19.42 -10.47
C LEU A 2 -1.04 -20.52 -11.27
N LYS A 3 -0.32 -21.18 -12.19
CA LYS A 3 -0.85 -22.28 -13.01
C LYS A 3 -0.83 -23.66 -12.32
N SER A 4 -0.21 -23.77 -11.14
CA SER A 4 -0.09 -25.05 -10.41
C SER A 4 -1.13 -25.22 -9.30
N VAL A 5 -1.98 -24.24 -9.06
CA VAL A 5 -3.06 -24.29 -8.07
C VAL A 5 -4.42 -24.37 -8.75
N SER A 6 -5.35 -25.11 -8.16
CA SER A 6 -6.70 -25.30 -8.70
C SER A 6 -7.60 -24.08 -8.47
N ASP A 7 -7.34 -23.33 -7.41
CA ASP A 7 -8.14 -22.18 -7.04
C ASP A 7 -7.73 -20.94 -7.84
N ARG A 8 -8.69 -20.07 -8.17
CA ARG A 8 -8.39 -18.81 -8.80
C ARG A 8 -7.63 -17.89 -7.83
N ILE A 9 -6.43 -17.49 -8.23
CA ILE A 9 -5.63 -16.50 -7.52
C ILE A 9 -5.77 -15.16 -8.26
N TYR A 10 -6.21 -14.12 -7.55
CA TYR A 10 -6.25 -12.76 -8.07
C TYR A 10 -4.88 -12.10 -7.96
N VAL A 11 -4.44 -11.49 -9.06
CA VAL A 11 -3.10 -10.90 -9.17
C VAL A 11 -3.19 -9.39 -9.12
N ALA A 12 -2.54 -8.79 -8.13
CA ALA A 12 -2.34 -7.36 -8.05
C ALA A 12 -0.85 -7.01 -8.24
N THR A 13 -0.56 -6.02 -9.08
CA THR A 13 0.79 -5.49 -9.25
C THR A 13 0.79 -3.97 -9.30
N LYS A 14 1.99 -3.38 -9.38
CA LYS A 14 2.17 -1.92 -9.42
C LYS A 14 3.01 -1.51 -10.62
N ALA A 15 2.76 -0.29 -11.13
CA ALA A 15 3.57 0.33 -12.16
C ALA A 15 3.86 1.80 -11.81
N GLY A 16 4.92 2.35 -12.42
CA GLY A 16 5.28 3.76 -12.36
C GLY A 16 6.59 4.06 -11.66
N ARG A 17 7.08 3.23 -10.72
CA ARG A 17 8.37 3.45 -10.04
C ARG A 17 9.59 3.27 -10.95
N GLN A 18 9.42 2.70 -12.14
CA GLN A 18 10.45 2.61 -13.17
C GLN A 18 10.67 3.93 -13.92
N ILE A 19 9.73 4.88 -13.83
CA ILE A 19 9.83 6.19 -14.46
C ILE A 19 10.98 6.98 -13.81
N ASN A 20 11.97 7.37 -14.61
CA ASN A 20 13.13 8.12 -14.15
C ASN A 20 13.50 9.24 -15.16
N PRO A 21 13.48 10.52 -14.77
CA PRO A 21 13.05 11.00 -13.44
C PRO A 21 11.60 10.69 -13.12
N HIS A 22 11.27 10.62 -11.82
CA HIS A 22 9.92 10.32 -11.34
C HIS A 22 9.01 11.54 -11.45
N VAL A 23 8.51 11.79 -12.67
CA VAL A 23 7.70 12.95 -13.07
C VAL A 23 6.36 12.53 -13.65
N ALA A 24 5.38 13.44 -13.64
CA ALA A 24 4.02 13.14 -14.05
C ALA A 24 3.89 12.75 -15.52
N GLU A 25 4.68 13.33 -16.41
CA GLU A 25 4.64 13.10 -17.85
C GLU A 25 4.79 11.62 -18.22
N GLY A 26 5.66 10.89 -17.50
CA GLY A 26 5.82 9.45 -17.70
C GLY A 26 4.58 8.64 -17.37
N TYR A 27 3.71 9.13 -16.50
CA TYR A 27 2.45 8.48 -16.17
C TYR A 27 1.35 8.73 -17.20
N TYR A 28 1.51 9.74 -18.07
CA TYR A 28 0.59 10.07 -19.14
C TYR A 28 0.97 9.39 -20.45
N ASP A 29 2.20 8.93 -20.59
CA ASP A 29 2.70 8.25 -21.78
C ASP A 29 2.09 6.83 -21.87
N LYS A 30 1.11 6.70 -22.77
CA LYS A 30 0.38 5.44 -23.00
C LYS A 30 1.31 4.31 -23.44
N ALA A 31 2.29 4.59 -24.33
CA ALA A 31 3.18 3.57 -24.84
C ALA A 31 4.15 3.07 -23.75
N LEU A 32 4.68 4.00 -22.94
CA LEU A 32 5.57 3.67 -21.83
C LEU A 32 4.83 2.83 -20.77
N MET A 33 3.66 3.29 -20.33
CA MET A 33 2.87 2.56 -19.31
C MET A 33 2.39 1.21 -19.83
N GLU A 34 1.98 1.12 -21.09
CA GLU A 34 1.62 -0.15 -21.72
C GLU A 34 2.81 -1.12 -21.73
N SER A 35 4.03 -0.64 -22.01
CA SER A 35 5.24 -1.48 -21.99
C SER A 35 5.53 -2.06 -20.59
N TYR A 36 5.32 -1.30 -19.51
CA TYR A 36 5.47 -1.78 -18.14
C TYR A 36 4.42 -2.82 -17.77
N VAL A 37 3.19 -2.64 -18.26
CA VAL A 37 2.12 -3.62 -18.08
C VAL A 37 2.42 -4.90 -18.84
N ASP A 38 2.88 -4.82 -20.09
CA ASP A 38 3.28 -5.97 -20.90
C ASP A 38 4.42 -6.76 -20.26
N GLN A 39 5.42 -6.06 -19.72
CA GLN A 39 6.49 -6.72 -18.95
C GLN A 39 5.94 -7.42 -17.70
N SER A 40 4.96 -6.83 -17.03
CA SER A 40 4.32 -7.45 -15.86
C SER A 40 3.52 -8.69 -16.25
N LEU A 41 2.77 -8.66 -17.36
CA LEU A 41 2.04 -9.82 -17.90
C LEU A 41 2.97 -10.98 -18.22
N LEU A 42 4.11 -10.67 -18.87
CA LEU A 42 5.14 -11.66 -19.18
C LEU A 42 5.75 -12.29 -17.91
N ASN A 43 6.17 -11.44 -16.96
CA ASN A 43 6.80 -11.90 -15.71
C ASN A 43 5.87 -12.73 -14.84
N LEU A 44 4.59 -12.39 -14.82
CA LEU A 44 3.56 -13.08 -14.05
C LEU A 44 3.01 -14.31 -14.81
N ASN A 45 3.29 -14.39 -16.11
CA ASN A 45 2.76 -15.43 -17.02
C ASN A 45 1.23 -15.51 -16.96
N VAL A 46 0.58 -14.36 -17.09
CA VAL A 46 -0.88 -14.18 -17.15
C VAL A 46 -1.27 -13.36 -18.37
N GLU A 47 -2.48 -13.53 -18.85
CA GLU A 47 -3.00 -12.77 -20.00
C GLU A 47 -3.57 -11.41 -19.59
N THR A 48 -4.08 -11.32 -18.37
CA THR A 48 -4.70 -10.11 -17.80
C THR A 48 -4.33 -9.98 -16.33
N ILE A 49 -4.01 -8.78 -15.88
CA ILE A 49 -3.81 -8.45 -14.46
C ILE A 49 -5.15 -8.09 -13.84
N ASP A 50 -5.52 -8.72 -12.73
CA ASP A 50 -6.80 -8.43 -12.07
C ASP A 50 -6.85 -7.01 -11.49
N LEU A 51 -5.72 -6.52 -10.93
CA LEU A 51 -5.62 -5.17 -10.38
C LEU A 51 -4.24 -4.55 -10.65
N LEU A 52 -4.21 -3.46 -11.42
CA LEU A 52 -3.04 -2.60 -11.54
C LEU A 52 -3.15 -1.44 -10.56
N GLN A 53 -2.09 -1.17 -9.79
CA GLN A 53 -2.02 0.01 -8.92
C GLN A 53 -0.92 0.96 -9.39
N MET A 54 -1.25 2.26 -9.49
CA MET A 54 -0.24 3.29 -9.68
C MET A 54 0.57 3.43 -8.39
N HIS A 55 1.91 3.35 -8.49
CA HIS A 55 2.79 3.18 -7.34
C HIS A 55 3.29 4.52 -6.78
N CYS A 56 2.48 5.18 -5.96
CA CYS A 56 2.78 6.48 -5.36
C CYS A 56 3.35 7.47 -6.40
N PRO A 57 2.58 7.81 -7.43
CA PRO A 57 2.99 8.78 -8.43
C PRO A 57 3.14 10.19 -7.84
N PRO A 58 3.72 11.15 -8.58
CA PRO A 58 3.64 12.57 -8.25
C PRO A 58 2.19 13.03 -8.04
N THR A 59 1.99 14.02 -7.16
CA THR A 59 0.64 14.40 -6.67
C THR A 59 -0.31 14.83 -7.78
N GLU A 60 0.18 15.50 -8.82
CA GLU A 60 -0.61 15.94 -9.97
C GLU A 60 -1.22 14.79 -10.78
N VAL A 61 -0.63 13.59 -10.72
CA VAL A 61 -1.12 12.40 -11.44
C VAL A 61 -2.49 11.95 -10.93
N TYR A 62 -2.75 12.13 -9.64
CA TYR A 62 -4.00 11.67 -9.03
C TYR A 62 -5.24 12.43 -9.49
N SER A 63 -5.08 13.65 -10.03
CA SER A 63 -6.17 14.48 -10.54
C SER A 63 -6.22 14.58 -12.06
N SER A 64 -5.18 14.12 -12.76
CA SER A 64 -5.02 14.29 -14.20
C SER A 64 -5.96 13.39 -15.02
N ASP A 65 -6.77 13.99 -15.89
CA ASP A 65 -7.62 13.24 -16.83
C ASP A 65 -6.81 12.29 -17.71
N ASN A 66 -5.61 12.70 -18.16
CA ASN A 66 -4.73 11.88 -18.98
C ASN A 66 -4.36 10.55 -18.30
N THR A 67 -4.18 10.56 -16.96
CA THR A 67 -3.91 9.34 -16.18
C THR A 67 -5.07 8.37 -16.28
N PHE A 68 -6.28 8.85 -16.05
CA PHE A 68 -7.47 8.00 -16.07
C PHE A 68 -7.80 7.50 -17.47
N GLU A 69 -7.65 8.33 -18.50
CA GLU A 69 -7.77 7.91 -19.90
C GLU A 69 -6.76 6.82 -20.28
N MET A 70 -5.53 6.91 -19.80
CA MET A 70 -4.49 5.89 -20.00
C MET A 70 -4.88 4.59 -19.31
N LEU A 71 -5.36 4.65 -18.05
CA LEU A 71 -5.80 3.47 -17.31
C LEU A 71 -7.04 2.82 -17.94
N ASP A 72 -8.02 3.61 -18.34
CA ASP A 72 -9.21 3.12 -19.06
C ASP A 72 -8.85 2.50 -20.42
N TYR A 73 -7.85 3.04 -21.11
CA TYR A 73 -7.28 2.43 -22.32
C TYR A 73 -6.71 1.04 -22.03
N LEU A 74 -5.92 0.85 -20.96
CA LEU A 74 -5.37 -0.46 -20.61
C LEU A 74 -6.47 -1.48 -20.26
N VAL A 75 -7.55 -1.03 -19.60
CA VAL A 75 -8.75 -1.86 -19.36
C VAL A 75 -9.40 -2.25 -20.69
N SER A 76 -9.60 -1.29 -21.61
CA SER A 76 -10.21 -1.54 -22.92
C SER A 76 -9.43 -2.52 -23.80
N LYS A 77 -8.10 -2.59 -23.60
CA LYS A 77 -7.21 -3.56 -24.23
C LYS A 77 -7.22 -4.95 -23.59
N GLY A 78 -7.94 -5.11 -22.47
CA GLY A 78 -7.97 -6.37 -21.72
C GLY A 78 -6.66 -6.70 -20.98
N LYS A 79 -5.70 -5.79 -20.94
CA LYS A 79 -4.42 -6.00 -20.25
C LYS A 79 -4.56 -5.98 -18.73
N ILE A 80 -5.48 -5.17 -18.23
CA ILE A 80 -5.86 -5.11 -16.82
C ILE A 80 -7.38 -5.19 -16.68
N GLN A 81 -7.88 -5.79 -15.61
CA GLN A 81 -9.33 -5.80 -15.33
C GLN A 81 -9.77 -4.56 -14.56
N ASN A 82 -8.96 -4.18 -13.58
CA ASN A 82 -9.25 -3.06 -12.69
C ASN A 82 -7.98 -2.27 -12.43
N TYR A 83 -8.16 -1.01 -12.00
CA TYR A 83 -7.05 -0.21 -11.52
C TYR A 83 -7.35 0.49 -10.19
N GLY A 84 -6.30 0.91 -9.53
CA GLY A 84 -6.31 1.66 -8.29
C GLY A 84 -5.01 2.42 -8.09
N PHE A 85 -4.84 2.97 -6.90
CA PHE A 85 -3.68 3.80 -6.57
C PHE A 85 -3.10 3.41 -5.22
N SER A 86 -1.78 3.34 -5.14
CA SER A 86 -1.05 3.44 -3.89
C SER A 86 -0.77 4.92 -3.62
N VAL A 87 -1.14 5.39 -2.45
CA VAL A 87 -1.10 6.81 -2.07
C VAL A 87 -0.27 7.01 -0.81
N GLN A 88 0.22 8.22 -0.62
CA GLN A 88 0.93 8.63 0.59
C GLN A 88 0.01 9.38 1.56
N THR A 89 -0.93 10.15 1.03
CA THR A 89 -1.81 11.00 1.82
C THR A 89 -3.29 10.66 1.64
N VAL A 90 -4.11 11.11 2.60
CA VAL A 90 -5.57 10.98 2.51
C VAL A 90 -6.13 11.85 1.39
N ASP A 91 -5.55 13.02 1.14
CA ASP A 91 -6.03 13.94 0.12
C ASP A 91 -5.82 13.36 -1.29
N GLU A 92 -4.67 12.73 -1.56
CA GLU A 92 -4.43 11.97 -2.80
C GLU A 92 -5.46 10.85 -2.98
N ALA A 93 -5.76 10.09 -1.93
CA ALA A 93 -6.79 9.06 -1.96
C ALA A 93 -8.16 9.61 -2.32
N LEU A 94 -8.54 10.73 -1.69
CA LEU A 94 -9.83 11.38 -1.94
C LEU A 94 -9.93 11.93 -3.36
N GLU A 95 -8.81 12.37 -3.95
CA GLU A 95 -8.77 12.82 -5.34
C GLU A 95 -9.05 11.64 -6.30
N CYS A 96 -8.36 10.51 -6.11
CA CYS A 96 -8.58 9.31 -6.92
C CYS A 96 -10.03 8.78 -6.85
N ILE A 97 -10.63 8.81 -5.66
CA ILE A 97 -11.98 8.29 -5.42
C ILE A 97 -13.07 9.12 -6.14
N LYS A 98 -12.79 10.32 -6.57
CA LYS A 98 -13.73 11.10 -7.40
C LYS A 98 -14.01 10.41 -8.72
N ARG A 99 -13.09 9.62 -9.26
CA ARG A 99 -13.22 8.92 -10.54
C ARG A 99 -13.93 7.58 -10.37
N PRO A 100 -15.01 7.31 -11.12
CA PRO A 100 -15.88 6.15 -10.91
C PRO A 100 -15.20 4.80 -11.16
N ASN A 101 -14.16 4.78 -12.01
CA ASN A 101 -13.45 3.57 -12.37
C ASN A 101 -12.29 3.22 -11.41
N THR A 102 -11.97 4.06 -10.42
CA THR A 102 -11.03 3.72 -9.34
C THR A 102 -11.64 2.63 -8.47
N LYS A 103 -10.99 1.46 -8.40
CA LYS A 103 -11.51 0.28 -7.68
C LYS A 103 -10.82 0.04 -6.35
N SER A 104 -9.58 0.53 -6.17
CA SER A 104 -8.87 0.36 -4.91
C SER A 104 -7.97 1.54 -4.57
N ILE A 105 -7.79 1.75 -3.27
CA ILE A 105 -6.78 2.64 -2.70
C ILE A 105 -5.90 1.82 -1.77
N GLN A 106 -4.59 1.84 -1.99
CA GLN A 106 -3.61 1.27 -1.08
C GLN A 106 -3.00 2.39 -0.26
N VAL A 107 -3.14 2.31 1.08
CA VAL A 107 -2.74 3.38 2.00
C VAL A 107 -2.10 2.81 3.26
N ILE A 108 -1.18 3.57 3.88
CA ILE A 108 -0.64 3.21 5.20
C ILE A 108 -1.74 3.44 6.25
N PHE A 109 -2.05 2.38 6.99
CA PHE A 109 -2.97 2.44 8.12
C PHE A 109 -2.56 1.43 9.19
N ASN A 110 -2.36 1.89 10.40
CA ASN A 110 -2.05 1.07 11.57
C ASN A 110 -2.32 1.86 12.85
N ILE A 111 -2.08 1.27 14.00
CA ILE A 111 -2.33 1.88 15.33
C ILE A 111 -1.66 3.26 15.48
N PHE A 112 -0.51 3.49 14.85
CA PHE A 112 0.21 4.77 14.90
C PHE A 112 -0.19 5.77 13.82
N ARG A 113 -0.86 5.33 12.75
CA ARG A 113 -1.27 6.19 11.62
C ARG A 113 -2.74 5.97 11.30
N GLN A 114 -3.63 6.72 11.99
CA GLN A 114 -5.09 6.49 11.96
C GLN A 114 -5.86 7.48 11.07
N LYS A 115 -5.23 8.52 10.56
CA LYS A 115 -5.87 9.57 9.74
C LYS A 115 -6.78 9.06 8.61
N PRO A 116 -6.49 7.93 7.92
CA PRO A 116 -7.40 7.37 6.91
C PRO A 116 -8.80 7.03 7.44
N ALA A 117 -8.93 6.64 8.72
CA ALA A 117 -10.22 6.29 9.32
C ALA A 117 -11.14 7.50 9.54
N GLU A 118 -10.60 8.71 9.66
CA GLU A 118 -11.38 9.93 9.96
C GLU A 118 -12.32 10.30 8.81
N LYS A 119 -11.87 10.19 7.57
CA LYS A 119 -12.62 10.64 6.40
C LYS A 119 -12.63 9.65 5.24
N LEU A 120 -11.45 9.09 4.89
CA LEU A 120 -11.30 8.26 3.70
C LEU A 120 -12.16 7.00 3.77
N PHE A 121 -12.20 6.31 4.90
CA PHE A 121 -12.89 5.03 5.02
C PHE A 121 -14.39 5.15 4.77
N LYS A 122 -15.03 6.20 5.30
CA LYS A 122 -16.44 6.45 5.04
C LYS A 122 -16.72 6.63 3.54
N ILE A 123 -15.94 7.47 2.87
CA ILE A 123 -16.12 7.78 1.44
C ILE A 123 -15.81 6.56 0.58
N ALA A 124 -14.75 5.81 0.90
CA ALA A 124 -14.41 4.60 0.18
C ALA A 124 -15.54 3.55 0.24
N LYS A 125 -16.15 3.37 1.42
CA LYS A 125 -17.29 2.45 1.60
C LYS A 125 -18.50 2.91 0.79
N GLU A 126 -18.88 4.18 0.84
CA GLU A 126 -19.98 4.76 0.08
C GLU A 126 -19.79 4.57 -1.44
N LYS A 127 -18.57 4.75 -1.92
CA LYS A 127 -18.22 4.61 -3.34
C LYS A 127 -17.82 3.20 -3.76
N LYS A 128 -17.84 2.23 -2.85
CA LYS A 128 -17.46 0.82 -3.08
C LYS A 128 -16.03 0.69 -3.62
N VAL A 129 -15.11 1.50 -3.10
CA VAL A 129 -13.67 1.43 -3.39
C VAL A 129 -12.98 0.63 -2.30
N ALA A 130 -12.24 -0.41 -2.69
CA ALA A 130 -11.53 -1.28 -1.77
C ALA A 130 -10.36 -0.54 -1.09
N ILE A 131 -10.24 -0.68 0.22
CA ILE A 131 -9.07 -0.20 0.97
C ILE A 131 -8.11 -1.37 1.20
N ILE A 132 -6.89 -1.22 0.69
CA ILE A 132 -5.78 -2.14 0.88
C ILE A 132 -4.80 -1.49 1.86
N VAL A 133 -4.62 -2.10 3.02
CA VAL A 133 -3.75 -1.55 4.05
C VAL A 133 -2.32 -2.07 3.89
N ARG A 134 -1.35 -1.17 3.71
CA ARG A 134 0.08 -1.45 3.72
C ARG A 134 0.74 -0.94 5.01
N VAL A 135 1.96 -1.41 5.28
CA VAL A 135 2.73 -1.08 6.51
C VAL A 135 1.93 -1.34 7.80
N PRO A 136 1.17 -2.45 7.90
CA PRO A 136 0.25 -2.66 9.02
C PRO A 136 0.96 -2.81 10.37
N LEU A 137 2.25 -3.21 10.36
CA LEU A 137 3.06 -3.41 11.57
C LEU A 137 4.05 -2.27 11.83
N ALA A 138 3.88 -1.10 11.19
CA ALA A 138 4.70 0.09 11.37
C ALA A 138 6.21 -0.23 11.27
N SER A 139 6.65 -0.82 10.14
CA SER A 139 8.03 -1.25 9.88
C SER A 139 8.61 -2.22 10.93
N GLY A 140 7.72 -2.94 11.62
CA GLY A 140 8.08 -3.92 12.64
C GLY A 140 7.93 -3.46 14.09
N LEU A 141 7.63 -2.17 14.37
CA LEU A 141 7.36 -1.69 15.72
C LEU A 141 6.26 -2.51 16.42
N LEU A 142 5.16 -2.74 15.70
CA LEU A 142 4.00 -3.47 16.22
C LEU A 142 4.19 -5.00 16.27
N THR A 143 5.42 -5.49 16.05
CA THR A 143 5.80 -6.86 16.44
C THR A 143 6.14 -6.97 17.92
N GLY A 144 6.47 -5.84 18.58
CA GLY A 144 6.91 -5.79 19.96
C GLY A 144 8.32 -6.32 20.20
N LYS A 145 9.09 -6.58 19.12
CA LYS A 145 10.45 -7.18 19.21
C LYS A 145 11.57 -6.15 19.35
N PHE A 146 11.30 -4.86 19.06
CA PHE A 146 12.32 -3.81 19.16
C PHE A 146 12.44 -3.27 20.58
N ASN A 147 13.63 -2.79 20.89
CA ASN A 147 13.99 -2.09 22.13
C ASN A 147 14.94 -0.93 21.81
N LYS A 148 15.41 -0.21 22.83
CA LYS A 148 16.27 0.97 22.67
C LYS A 148 17.64 0.65 22.03
N ASP A 149 18.09 -0.59 22.14
CA ASP A 149 19.38 -1.07 21.60
C ASP A 149 19.24 -1.64 20.19
N SER A 150 18.01 -1.68 19.64
CA SER A 150 17.77 -2.18 18.29
C SER A 150 18.47 -1.30 17.25
N SER A 151 19.25 -1.92 16.39
CA SER A 151 19.96 -1.27 15.28
C SER A 151 19.54 -1.87 13.94
N PHE A 152 19.69 -1.11 12.89
CA PHE A 152 19.32 -1.49 11.52
C PHE A 152 20.53 -1.32 10.62
N ALA A 153 20.67 -2.20 9.63
CA ALA A 153 21.76 -2.13 8.67
C ALA A 153 21.74 -0.78 7.90
N PRO A 154 22.89 -0.29 7.41
CA PRO A 154 22.96 0.99 6.69
C PRO A 154 22.07 1.04 5.44
N ASP A 155 21.83 -0.08 4.77
CA ASP A 155 20.98 -0.27 3.60
C ASP A 155 19.50 -0.56 3.94
N ASP A 156 19.16 -0.60 5.22
CA ASP A 156 17.77 -0.77 5.68
C ASP A 156 17.08 0.59 5.74
N HIS A 157 15.86 0.67 5.18
CA HIS A 157 15.09 1.92 5.18
C HIS A 157 14.81 2.47 6.59
N ARG A 158 14.80 1.61 7.61
CA ARG A 158 14.63 2.01 9.02
C ARG A 158 15.83 2.80 9.54
N ASN A 159 16.96 2.75 8.84
CA ASN A 159 18.13 3.57 9.08
C ASN A 159 18.12 4.82 8.18
N TYR A 160 18.22 4.64 6.85
CA TYR A 160 18.44 5.77 5.94
C TYR A 160 17.19 6.63 5.67
N ASN A 161 15.97 6.13 5.94
CA ASN A 161 14.74 6.88 5.70
C ASN A 161 13.99 7.26 7.00
N ILE A 162 14.67 7.32 8.13
CA ILE A 162 14.04 7.63 9.42
C ILE A 162 13.39 9.03 9.45
N ASN A 163 13.92 9.95 8.67
CA ASN A 163 13.42 11.32 8.51
C ASN A 163 12.60 11.53 7.23
N GLY A 164 12.43 10.50 6.39
CA GLY A 164 11.75 10.63 5.11
C GLY A 164 12.63 11.18 3.98
N ASP A 165 13.95 11.04 4.10
CA ASP A 165 14.91 11.62 3.14
C ASP A 165 14.87 10.95 1.75
N ALA A 166 14.45 9.69 1.67
CA ALA A 166 14.38 8.93 0.42
C ALA A 166 12.94 8.78 -0.12
N PHE A 167 11.95 8.66 0.77
CA PHE A 167 10.52 8.53 0.43
C PHE A 167 9.65 8.90 1.65
N ASP A 168 8.31 8.86 1.51
CA ASP A 168 7.39 9.29 2.58
C ASP A 168 7.80 8.76 3.96
N VAL A 169 7.92 9.66 4.92
CA VAL A 169 8.33 9.33 6.30
C VAL A 169 7.43 8.27 6.95
N GLY A 170 6.17 8.19 6.54
CA GLY A 170 5.23 7.19 7.03
C GLY A 170 5.58 5.75 6.65
N GLU A 171 6.43 5.54 5.65
CA GLU A 171 6.96 4.20 5.31
C GLU A 171 7.89 3.67 6.40
N THR A 172 8.51 4.56 7.15
CA THR A 172 9.44 4.21 8.23
C THR A 172 8.78 4.54 9.57
N PHE A 173 8.50 3.49 10.36
CA PHE A 173 7.85 3.58 11.66
C PHE A 173 6.55 4.41 11.68
N SER A 174 5.86 4.50 10.55
CA SER A 174 4.66 5.35 10.37
C SER A 174 4.89 6.85 10.61
N GLY A 175 6.14 7.31 10.54
CA GLY A 175 6.53 8.69 10.82
C GLY A 175 6.55 9.06 12.31
N VAL A 176 6.49 8.07 13.22
CA VAL A 176 6.59 8.32 14.67
C VAL A 176 8.03 8.26 15.13
N ASN A 177 8.37 9.09 16.12
CA ASN A 177 9.67 9.00 16.79
C ASN A 177 9.84 7.60 17.40
N PHE A 178 10.98 6.95 17.12
CA PHE A 178 11.25 5.57 17.50
C PHE A 178 11.14 5.32 19.02
N ASN A 179 11.72 6.19 19.85
CA ASN A 179 11.68 6.02 21.30
C ASN A 179 10.27 6.16 21.87
N LYS A 180 9.50 7.17 21.40
CA LYS A 180 8.09 7.34 21.77
C LYS A 180 7.22 6.16 21.31
N ALA A 181 7.54 5.61 20.14
CA ALA A 181 6.84 4.44 19.64
C ALA A 181 7.12 3.19 20.50
N LEU A 182 8.34 3.03 21.03
CA LEU A 182 8.65 1.93 21.96
C LEU A 182 7.85 2.05 23.26
N GLU A 183 7.72 3.28 23.83
CA GLU A 183 6.89 3.52 25.01
C GLU A 183 5.42 3.11 24.76
N ALA A 184 4.86 3.54 23.63
CA ALA A 184 3.50 3.15 23.24
C ALA A 184 3.35 1.64 22.98
N VAL A 185 4.38 0.99 22.42
CA VAL A 185 4.40 -0.47 22.25
C VAL A 185 4.36 -1.19 23.60
N ASP A 186 5.09 -0.69 24.61
CA ASP A 186 5.07 -1.27 25.94
C ASP A 186 3.71 -1.08 26.64
N GLU A 187 3.05 0.07 26.45
CA GLU A 187 1.66 0.25 26.90
C GLU A 187 0.69 -0.74 26.22
N LEU A 188 0.83 -0.93 24.90
CA LEU A 188 0.02 -1.90 24.15
C LEU A 188 0.24 -3.35 24.65
N LYS A 189 1.47 -3.72 25.02
CA LYS A 189 1.75 -5.04 25.60
C LYS A 189 0.99 -5.29 26.90
N ASN A 190 0.78 -4.25 27.72
CA ASN A 190 0.06 -4.37 29.00
C ASN A 190 -1.44 -4.69 28.84
N ILE A 191 -2.01 -4.43 27.67
CA ILE A 191 -3.42 -4.71 27.36
C ILE A 191 -3.63 -5.92 26.45
N LEU A 192 -2.55 -6.65 26.11
CA LEU A 192 -2.65 -7.85 25.28
C LEU A 192 -3.44 -8.96 26.00
N PRO A 193 -4.44 -9.58 25.36
CA PRO A 193 -5.05 -10.79 25.86
C PRO A 193 -4.01 -11.92 25.95
N GLU A 194 -4.21 -12.82 26.91
CA GLU A 194 -3.35 -13.99 27.06
C GLU A 194 -3.29 -14.82 25.75
N GLY A 195 -2.08 -15.23 25.37
CA GLY A 195 -1.84 -16.04 24.18
C GLY A 195 -1.87 -15.28 22.85
N ILE A 196 -2.13 -13.96 22.87
CA ILE A 196 -2.17 -13.12 21.65
C ILE A 196 -0.88 -12.32 21.52
N THR A 197 -0.28 -12.32 20.33
CA THR A 197 0.87 -11.47 20.02
C THR A 197 0.44 -10.06 19.65
N LEU A 198 1.34 -9.08 19.83
CA LEU A 198 1.07 -7.69 19.41
C LEU A 198 0.83 -7.58 17.89
N SER A 199 1.51 -8.40 17.08
CA SER A 199 1.24 -8.48 15.65
C SER A 199 -0.19 -8.92 15.33
N GLN A 200 -0.68 -9.95 16.02
CA GLN A 200 -2.06 -10.44 15.84
C GLN A 200 -3.08 -9.40 16.30
N LEU A 201 -2.86 -8.75 17.44
CA LEU A 201 -3.70 -7.63 17.89
C LEU A 201 -3.74 -6.53 16.84
N SER A 202 -2.58 -6.10 16.34
CA SER A 202 -2.47 -5.00 15.36
C SER A 202 -3.17 -5.30 14.05
N LEU A 203 -3.01 -6.52 13.51
CA LEU A 203 -3.70 -6.94 12.30
C LEU A 203 -5.21 -7.05 12.52
N LYS A 204 -5.64 -7.61 13.65
CA LYS A 204 -7.06 -7.71 14.00
C LYS A 204 -7.69 -6.33 14.16
N TRP A 205 -7.00 -5.40 14.83
CA TRP A 205 -7.46 -4.02 15.00
C TRP A 205 -7.72 -3.34 13.65
N ILE A 206 -6.83 -3.50 12.68
CA ILE A 206 -7.03 -2.97 11.32
C ILE A 206 -8.28 -3.60 10.68
N LEU A 207 -8.42 -4.92 10.77
CA LEU A 207 -9.51 -5.68 10.15
C LEU A 207 -10.88 -5.45 10.83
N MET A 208 -10.93 -4.79 11.99
CA MET A 208 -12.19 -4.37 12.62
C MET A 208 -12.81 -3.12 11.95
N HIS A 209 -12.08 -2.47 11.05
CA HIS A 209 -12.61 -1.33 10.29
C HIS A 209 -13.31 -1.83 9.02
N ASP A 210 -14.63 -1.74 8.98
CA ASP A 210 -15.48 -2.26 7.88
C ASP A 210 -15.10 -1.79 6.47
N ALA A 211 -14.38 -0.68 6.34
CA ALA A 211 -13.91 -0.17 5.06
C ALA A 211 -12.67 -0.91 4.55
N VAL A 212 -11.93 -1.60 5.43
CA VAL A 212 -10.71 -2.31 5.07
C VAL A 212 -11.06 -3.62 4.38
N SER A 213 -10.63 -3.77 3.15
CA SER A 213 -10.86 -4.98 2.35
C SER A 213 -9.73 -5.99 2.52
N ILE A 214 -8.49 -5.52 2.57
CA ILE A 214 -7.28 -6.38 2.61
C ILE A 214 -6.20 -5.69 3.45
N VAL A 215 -5.46 -6.51 4.22
CA VAL A 215 -4.22 -6.11 4.89
C VAL A 215 -3.06 -6.91 4.28
N ILE A 216 -1.99 -6.23 3.89
CA ILE A 216 -0.81 -6.85 3.27
C ILE A 216 0.42 -6.77 4.18
N PRO A 217 0.53 -7.63 5.21
CA PRO A 217 1.71 -7.70 6.07
C PRO A 217 2.91 -8.28 5.32
N GLY A 218 4.11 -7.78 5.63
CA GLY A 218 5.35 -8.41 5.19
C GLY A 218 5.59 -9.71 5.97
N ALA A 219 6.05 -10.75 5.27
CA ALA A 219 6.46 -12.03 5.86
C ALA A 219 7.84 -12.42 5.32
N LYS A 220 8.75 -12.88 6.21
CA LYS A 220 10.10 -13.32 5.85
C LYS A 220 10.17 -14.82 5.57
N ASN A 221 9.24 -15.59 6.11
CA ASN A 221 9.17 -17.04 6.01
C ASN A 221 7.71 -17.50 6.17
N LYS A 222 7.47 -18.81 5.99
CA LYS A 222 6.14 -19.42 6.08
C LYS A 222 5.50 -19.39 7.47
N ASP A 223 6.29 -19.23 8.50
CA ASP A 223 5.80 -19.23 9.90
C ASP A 223 5.25 -17.84 10.28
N HIS A 224 5.63 -16.79 9.53
CA HIS A 224 5.05 -15.47 9.66
C HIS A 224 3.66 -15.39 9.04
#